data_92489d7be90051669061415926e28356
#
_entry.id   92489d7be90051669061415926e28356
#
_cell.length_a   1.000
_cell.length_b   1.000
_cell.length_c   1.000
_cell.angle_alpha   90.00
_cell.angle_beta   90.00
_cell.angle_gamma   90.00
#
_symmetry.space_group_name_H-M   'P 1'
#
loop_
_entity.id
_entity.type
_entity.pdbx_description
1 polymer ?
#
loop_
_entity_poly.entity_id
_entity_poly.type
_entity_poly.pdbx_seq_one_letter_code
_entity_poly.pdbx_strand_id
1 'polypeptide(L)'
;NKINKIVQGKEITIVIASLMPANATFEQTKKEQLWTVKKTGEKYIVKAPIDTTVENGMIIAELIDDECSVSSSGEIKYVDIEVDDNQIVTKPGNIVFVPEEVHQINKDASLKMVDNGTFVTAGTEVVKDVYCHIDGIVEFKEFNEVIHEVTIRPGEVHTLSNVSELKVEEGSVVEAGTTIAKGIKAKETSIVTIMEMDFDDLDIDDLDEEIDTTSLEEESLEDKPIQILVRPVQPMFIEPKDVTIGFNTTDELINIVPVTQLQYKDGARVRNLDGATLTRTSLVLQMQGYLSHLKGLVELDEKGELKIVVLETLIVRRELEGNSKMNSSLQTELLVENGQVIEPKTPIAKTEVLALNDGVASIKGDVTESRRLLLNCANFETVIDTKSKPTVKKGDFIKLDTVLAESGEAATVSGKIVDVSAKSVTIRNGRPYLISPGTMLQVEEGSLVLRGDMLATLVFEREKTGDIVQGLPRVEELLEARKPKDCAILAETDGVAEIEIEDDVPRLFLATEGGSRTEIKFAIDASIVVQNKQKIKKGQPLTSGPLNPHDVIRLCGPEEAQQYLVDEVQRVYR
;
A
#
# COMPACT_ATOMS: atom_id res chain seq x y z
N ASN A 1 -0.40 14.37 19.11
CA ASN A 1 -1.58 13.55 18.87
C ASN A 1 -2.76 14.11 19.66
N LYS A 2 -3.94 14.03 19.10
CA LYS A 2 -5.16 14.58 19.71
C LYS A 2 -6.32 13.60 19.48
N ILE A 3 -7.18 13.45 20.49
CA ILE A 3 -8.42 12.70 20.31
C ILE A 3 -9.37 13.52 19.42
N ASN A 4 -9.65 13.02 18.22
CA ASN A 4 -10.49 13.72 17.26
C ASN A 4 -11.98 13.47 17.52
N LYS A 5 -12.36 12.19 17.73
CA LYS A 5 -13.76 11.81 17.93
C LYS A 5 -13.87 10.54 18.75
N ILE A 6 -14.81 10.52 19.68
CA ILE A 6 -15.20 9.32 20.43
C ILE A 6 -16.68 9.03 20.11
N VAL A 7 -16.94 7.82 19.61
CA VAL A 7 -18.30 7.32 19.36
C VAL A 7 -18.58 6.17 20.32
N GLN A 8 -19.63 6.30 21.13
CA GLN A 8 -20.05 5.27 22.09
C GLN A 8 -21.31 4.58 21.56
N GLY A 9 -21.18 3.28 21.24
CA GLY A 9 -22.26 2.40 20.80
C GLY A 9 -22.16 1.02 21.45
N LYS A 10 -22.43 -0.04 20.70
CA LYS A 10 -22.08 -1.41 21.10
C LYS A 10 -20.58 -1.57 21.27
N GLU A 11 -19.82 -0.90 20.44
CA GLU A 11 -18.38 -0.73 20.52
C GLU A 11 -18.05 0.74 20.78
N ILE A 12 -16.91 1.00 21.41
CA ILE A 12 -16.39 2.35 21.57
C ILE A 12 -15.35 2.57 20.48
N THR A 13 -15.63 3.49 19.57
CA THR A 13 -14.70 3.88 18.51
C THR A 13 -14.03 5.19 18.89
N ILE A 14 -12.71 5.19 18.92
CA ILE A 14 -11.88 6.35 19.25
C ILE A 14 -11.04 6.67 18.02
N VAL A 15 -11.17 7.89 17.50
CA VAL A 15 -10.36 8.38 16.38
C VAL A 15 -9.29 9.31 16.93
N ILE A 16 -8.04 8.96 16.70
CA ILE A 16 -6.86 9.73 17.10
C ILE A 16 -6.33 10.45 15.87
N ALA A 17 -6.12 11.76 15.99
CA ALA A 17 -5.53 12.59 14.96
C ALA A 17 -4.07 12.90 15.28
N SER A 18 -3.16 12.59 14.36
CA SER A 18 -1.73 12.89 14.44
C SER A 18 -1.39 13.96 13.41
N LEU A 19 -0.96 15.15 13.87
CA LEU A 19 -0.62 16.26 13.00
C LEU A 19 0.84 16.13 12.52
N MET A 20 1.05 16.17 11.20
CA MET A 20 2.36 16.09 10.57
C MET A 20 2.54 17.28 9.60
N PRO A 21 3.40 18.26 9.93
CA PRO A 21 3.68 19.40 9.07
C PRO A 21 4.60 19.00 7.92
N ALA A 22 4.35 19.56 6.74
CA ALA A 22 5.20 19.39 5.57
C ALA A 22 6.44 20.30 5.60
N ASN A 23 7.49 19.88 4.90
CA ASN A 23 8.71 20.67 4.72
C ASN A 23 8.60 21.76 3.64
N ALA A 24 7.40 21.94 3.04
CA ALA A 24 7.15 22.91 1.99
C ALA A 24 6.05 23.88 2.37
N THR A 25 6.20 25.13 1.92
CA THR A 25 5.19 26.18 2.08
C THR A 25 4.55 26.50 0.74
N PHE A 26 3.24 26.65 0.75
CA PHE A 26 2.41 26.98 -0.40
C PHE A 26 1.81 28.37 -0.24
N GLU A 27 1.56 29.01 -1.35
CA GLU A 27 0.76 30.23 -1.42
C GLU A 27 -0.58 29.89 -2.07
N GLN A 28 -1.66 30.04 -1.32
CA GLN A 28 -3.00 29.76 -1.82
C GLN A 28 -3.67 31.04 -2.34
N THR A 29 -4.14 30.99 -3.57
CA THR A 29 -4.96 32.06 -4.15
C THR A 29 -6.43 31.81 -3.79
N LYS A 30 -7.04 32.72 -3.02
CA LYS A 30 -8.41 32.57 -2.48
C LYS A 30 -9.54 32.40 -3.50
N LYS A 31 -9.31 32.74 -4.78
CA LYS A 31 -10.33 32.65 -5.85
C LYS A 31 -10.27 31.38 -6.67
N GLU A 32 -9.12 30.77 -6.75
CA GLU A 32 -8.87 29.55 -7.49
C GLU A 32 -8.22 28.59 -6.50
N GLN A 33 -8.58 27.33 -6.51
CA GLN A 33 -7.95 26.31 -5.66
C GLN A 33 -6.53 26.01 -6.18
N LEU A 34 -5.69 27.06 -6.24
CA LEU A 34 -4.33 27.00 -6.76
C LEU A 34 -3.33 27.05 -5.63
N TRP A 35 -2.40 26.10 -5.67
CA TRP A 35 -1.22 26.08 -4.83
C TRP A 35 0.01 26.45 -5.66
N THR A 36 0.78 27.42 -5.20
CA THR A 36 2.09 27.75 -5.78
C THR A 36 3.18 27.33 -4.82
N VAL A 37 4.10 26.48 -5.28
CA VAL A 37 5.25 26.04 -4.49
C VAL A 37 6.24 27.21 -4.42
N LYS A 38 6.47 27.79 -3.24
CA LYS A 38 7.34 28.98 -3.08
C LYS A 38 8.78 28.77 -3.57
N LYS A 39 9.27 27.54 -3.52
CA LYS A 39 10.65 27.19 -3.87
C LYS A 39 10.87 27.09 -5.39
N THR A 40 9.92 26.52 -6.12
CA THR A 40 10.03 26.24 -7.57
C THR A 40 9.19 27.20 -8.42
N GLY A 41 8.18 27.85 -7.84
CA GLY A 41 7.22 28.69 -8.53
C GLY A 41 6.14 27.92 -9.29
N GLU A 42 6.17 26.59 -9.27
CA GLU A 42 5.21 25.73 -9.93
C GLU A 42 3.80 25.90 -9.36
N LYS A 43 2.81 25.89 -10.26
CA LYS A 43 1.41 26.09 -9.91
C LYS A 43 0.62 24.79 -10.08
N TYR A 44 -0.11 24.41 -9.05
CA TYR A 44 -0.92 23.22 -9.02
C TYR A 44 -2.39 23.55 -8.73
N ILE A 45 -3.31 22.88 -9.43
CA ILE A 45 -4.73 22.91 -9.14
C ILE A 45 -5.03 21.84 -8.08
N VAL A 46 -5.58 22.26 -6.95
CA VAL A 46 -5.94 21.34 -5.85
C VAL A 46 -7.12 20.47 -6.26
N LYS A 47 -6.96 19.16 -6.18
CA LYS A 47 -8.01 18.17 -6.47
C LYS A 47 -8.64 17.60 -5.20
N ALA A 48 -7.88 17.52 -4.10
CA ALA A 48 -8.39 17.15 -2.80
C ALA A 48 -8.79 18.43 -2.03
N PRO A 49 -10.09 18.73 -1.86
CA PRO A 49 -10.53 19.87 -1.06
C PRO A 49 -10.00 19.78 0.37
N ILE A 50 -9.75 20.93 0.99
CA ILE A 50 -9.36 21.03 2.40
C ILE A 50 -10.44 20.33 3.25
N ASP A 51 -10.05 19.67 4.32
CA ASP A 51 -10.91 18.84 5.19
C ASP A 51 -11.49 17.57 4.55
N THR A 52 -11.04 17.19 3.35
CA THR A 52 -11.41 15.91 2.74
C THR A 52 -10.49 14.81 3.21
N THR A 53 -11.07 13.63 3.46
CA THR A 53 -10.29 12.44 3.80
C THR A 53 -9.50 11.96 2.59
N VAL A 54 -8.18 11.85 2.75
CA VAL A 54 -7.25 11.34 1.73
C VAL A 54 -6.70 9.99 2.15
N GLU A 55 -6.38 9.17 1.15
CA GLU A 55 -5.82 7.82 1.32
C GLU A 55 -4.51 7.71 0.52
N ASN A 56 -3.74 6.67 0.83
CA ASN A 56 -2.50 6.37 0.11
C ASN A 56 -2.74 6.22 -1.40
N GLY A 57 -1.92 6.84 -2.23
CA GLY A 57 -2.06 6.84 -3.68
C GLY A 57 -3.05 7.89 -4.23
N MET A 58 -3.69 8.70 -3.40
CA MET A 58 -4.64 9.72 -3.86
C MET A 58 -3.93 10.94 -4.44
N ILE A 59 -4.47 11.46 -5.55
CA ILE A 59 -4.02 12.71 -6.17
C ILE A 59 -4.49 13.89 -5.31
N ILE A 60 -3.55 14.69 -4.84
CA ILE A 60 -3.81 15.88 -4.03
C ILE A 60 -3.98 17.12 -4.89
N ALA A 61 -3.11 17.28 -5.90
CA ALA A 61 -3.12 18.41 -6.81
C ALA A 61 -2.54 18.03 -8.17
N GLU A 62 -2.85 18.80 -9.21
CA GLU A 62 -2.33 18.62 -10.57
C GLU A 62 -1.59 19.88 -11.04
N LEU A 63 -0.43 19.70 -11.67
CA LEU A 63 0.36 20.78 -12.25
C LEU A 63 -0.40 21.41 -13.42
N ILE A 64 -0.38 22.72 -13.51
CA ILE A 64 -0.80 23.46 -14.69
C ILE A 64 0.41 23.52 -15.62
N ASP A 65 0.45 22.61 -16.58
CA ASP A 65 1.55 22.50 -17.53
C ASP A 65 1.00 22.67 -18.95
N ASP A 66 1.39 23.76 -19.59
CA ASP A 66 1.04 24.06 -20.99
C ASP A 66 2.15 23.64 -21.96
N GLU A 67 3.32 23.15 -21.45
CA GLU A 67 4.50 22.91 -22.29
C GLU A 67 4.38 21.63 -23.15
N CYS A 68 3.59 20.67 -22.74
CA CYS A 68 3.37 19.40 -23.45
C CYS A 68 1.97 19.31 -24.04
N SER A 69 1.61 20.30 -24.85
CA SER A 69 0.33 20.32 -25.57
C SER A 69 0.54 20.41 -27.07
N VAL A 70 -0.38 19.86 -27.82
CA VAL A 70 -0.41 19.92 -29.29
C VAL A 70 -1.72 20.55 -29.74
N SER A 71 -1.67 21.31 -30.84
CA SER A 71 -2.81 22.07 -31.38
C SER A 71 -3.45 21.43 -32.61
N SER A 72 -3.00 20.24 -33.02
CA SER A 72 -3.50 19.52 -34.20
C SER A 72 -3.72 18.05 -33.88
N SER A 73 -4.37 17.34 -34.77
CA SER A 73 -4.40 15.88 -34.75
C SER A 73 -3.06 15.30 -35.18
N GLY A 74 -2.75 14.10 -34.76
CA GLY A 74 -1.49 13.43 -35.07
C GLY A 74 -1.33 12.11 -34.34
N GLU A 75 -0.18 11.48 -34.51
CA GLU A 75 0.21 10.23 -33.87
C GLU A 75 1.30 10.48 -32.83
N ILE A 76 1.26 9.76 -31.74
CA ILE A 76 2.29 9.80 -30.68
C ILE A 76 3.24 8.63 -30.87
N LYS A 77 4.55 8.89 -30.80
CA LYS A 77 5.59 7.85 -30.72
C LYS A 77 6.49 8.07 -29.52
N TYR A 78 6.88 6.98 -28.88
CA TYR A 78 7.83 6.98 -27.78
C TYR A 78 9.25 6.78 -28.29
N VAL A 79 10.20 7.58 -27.80
CA VAL A 79 11.62 7.47 -28.12
C VAL A 79 12.43 7.54 -26.83
N ASP A 80 13.04 6.42 -26.44
CA ASP A 80 13.87 6.25 -25.24
C ASP A 80 13.16 6.54 -23.90
N ILE A 81 11.84 6.76 -23.90
CA ILE A 81 11.03 6.95 -22.72
C ILE A 81 10.46 5.60 -22.25
N GLU A 82 10.53 5.34 -20.95
CA GLU A 82 9.92 4.15 -20.35
C GLU A 82 8.78 4.54 -19.42
N VAL A 83 7.69 3.78 -19.51
CA VAL A 83 6.48 3.97 -18.70
C VAL A 83 6.06 2.65 -18.07
N ASP A 84 5.35 2.72 -16.95
CA ASP A 84 4.72 1.56 -16.34
C ASP A 84 3.34 1.23 -16.98
N ASP A 85 2.66 0.20 -16.46
CA ASP A 85 1.34 -0.24 -16.93
C ASP A 85 0.27 0.87 -16.84
N ASN A 86 0.45 1.85 -15.97
CA ASN A 86 -0.42 2.99 -15.76
C ASN A 86 -0.01 4.23 -16.57
N GLN A 87 0.93 4.09 -17.50
CA GLN A 87 1.50 5.19 -18.31
C GLN A 87 2.28 6.23 -17.47
N ILE A 88 2.78 5.87 -16.29
CA ILE A 88 3.63 6.72 -15.47
C ILE A 88 5.05 6.64 -15.99
N VAL A 89 5.67 7.79 -16.20
CA VAL A 89 7.04 7.89 -16.69
C VAL A 89 8.02 7.41 -15.62
N THR A 90 8.73 6.34 -15.91
CA THR A 90 9.75 5.74 -15.02
C THR A 90 11.17 6.13 -15.42
N LYS A 91 11.40 6.38 -16.72
CA LYS A 91 12.68 6.84 -17.24
C LYS A 91 12.45 8.02 -18.19
N PRO A 92 13.23 9.10 -18.07
CA PRO A 92 13.12 10.26 -18.96
C PRO A 92 13.41 9.88 -20.42
N GLY A 93 12.75 10.55 -21.34
CA GLY A 93 12.91 10.35 -22.77
C GLY A 93 12.05 11.30 -23.58
N ASN A 94 11.90 11.04 -24.86
CA ASN A 94 11.13 11.89 -25.76
C ASN A 94 9.78 11.23 -26.10
N ILE A 95 8.72 12.04 -26.13
CA ILE A 95 7.53 11.76 -26.91
C ILE A 95 7.65 12.56 -28.20
N VAL A 96 7.34 11.91 -29.30
CA VAL A 96 7.39 12.53 -30.62
C VAL A 96 5.98 12.60 -31.16
N PHE A 97 5.52 13.82 -31.38
CA PHE A 97 4.23 14.05 -32.00
C PHE A 97 4.42 14.16 -33.52
N VAL A 98 3.72 13.34 -34.27
CA VAL A 98 3.71 13.26 -35.73
C VAL A 98 2.41 13.88 -36.23
N PRO A 99 2.40 15.13 -36.72
CA PRO A 99 1.16 15.79 -37.10
C PRO A 99 0.50 15.11 -38.32
N GLU A 100 -0.82 15.06 -38.30
CA GLU A 100 -1.69 14.59 -39.37
C GLU A 100 -2.95 15.44 -39.41
N GLU A 101 -3.51 15.67 -40.59
CA GLU A 101 -4.86 16.18 -40.70
C GLU A 101 -5.81 15.02 -40.92
N VAL A 102 -6.86 14.92 -40.11
CA VAL A 102 -7.82 13.78 -40.16
C VAL A 102 -9.22 14.32 -40.31
N HIS A 103 -9.91 13.90 -41.39
CA HIS A 103 -11.33 14.13 -41.60
C HIS A 103 -12.11 12.85 -41.41
N GLN A 104 -13.00 12.82 -40.44
CA GLN A 104 -13.95 11.73 -40.28
C GLN A 104 -15.19 12.05 -41.10
N ILE A 105 -15.46 11.21 -42.10
CA ILE A 105 -16.55 11.38 -43.05
C ILE A 105 -17.31 10.08 -43.19
N ASN A 106 -18.42 10.14 -43.89
CA ASN A 106 -19.20 8.94 -44.27
C ASN A 106 -19.73 9.19 -45.67
N LYS A 107 -18.87 8.96 -46.67
CA LYS A 107 -19.15 9.26 -48.06
C LYS A 107 -18.82 8.06 -48.92
N ASP A 108 -19.55 7.92 -50.04
CA ASP A 108 -19.32 6.90 -51.04
C ASP A 108 -17.93 7.03 -51.68
N ALA A 109 -17.22 5.93 -51.92
CA ALA A 109 -15.88 5.93 -52.51
C ALA A 109 -15.83 6.54 -53.92
N SER A 110 -16.96 6.49 -54.64
CA SER A 110 -17.08 7.15 -55.96
C SER A 110 -16.99 8.67 -55.92
N LEU A 111 -17.03 9.28 -54.73
CA LEU A 111 -16.92 10.72 -54.56
C LEU A 111 -15.48 11.17 -54.30
N LYS A 112 -14.47 10.32 -54.44
CA LYS A 112 -13.07 10.66 -54.42
C LYS A 112 -12.76 11.62 -55.56
N MET A 113 -11.97 12.65 -55.28
CA MET A 113 -11.47 13.63 -56.25
C MET A 113 -9.98 13.44 -56.55
N VAL A 114 -9.30 12.65 -55.74
CA VAL A 114 -7.88 12.29 -55.86
C VAL A 114 -7.70 10.82 -55.49
N ASP A 115 -6.64 10.19 -55.97
CA ASP A 115 -6.33 8.78 -55.67
C ASP A 115 -5.57 8.65 -54.34
N ASN A 116 -5.61 7.46 -53.78
CA ASN A 116 -4.88 7.10 -52.56
C ASN A 116 -3.36 7.26 -52.80
N GLY A 117 -2.62 7.81 -51.85
CA GLY A 117 -1.17 8.07 -52.01
C GLY A 117 -0.81 9.31 -52.81
N THR A 118 -1.77 10.08 -53.33
CA THR A 118 -1.51 11.30 -54.11
C THR A 118 -1.05 12.45 -53.17
N PHE A 119 -0.03 13.21 -53.62
CA PHE A 119 0.36 14.43 -52.91
C PHE A 119 -0.60 15.56 -53.28
N VAL A 120 -1.17 16.20 -52.26
CA VAL A 120 -2.12 17.32 -52.40
C VAL A 120 -1.59 18.59 -51.72
N THR A 121 -2.02 19.74 -52.22
CA THR A 121 -1.73 21.03 -51.60
C THR A 121 -2.94 21.56 -50.84
N ALA A 122 -2.70 22.38 -49.82
CA ALA A 122 -3.76 23.00 -49.05
C ALA A 122 -4.81 23.67 -49.93
N GLY A 123 -6.10 23.38 -49.63
CA GLY A 123 -7.23 23.84 -50.43
C GLY A 123 -7.68 22.89 -51.55
N THR A 124 -6.99 21.75 -51.75
CA THR A 124 -7.42 20.71 -52.71
C THR A 124 -8.66 19.99 -52.18
N GLU A 125 -9.65 19.77 -53.02
CA GLU A 125 -10.81 18.96 -52.75
C GLU A 125 -10.42 17.49 -52.89
N VAL A 126 -10.38 16.77 -51.75
CA VAL A 126 -9.94 15.34 -51.70
C VAL A 126 -11.10 14.34 -51.83
N VAL A 127 -12.23 14.69 -51.29
CA VAL A 127 -13.53 14.04 -51.51
C VAL A 127 -14.54 15.16 -51.72
N LYS A 128 -15.58 14.95 -52.47
CA LYS A 128 -16.59 15.98 -52.75
C LYS A 128 -17.01 16.74 -51.47
N ASP A 129 -16.88 18.06 -51.47
CA ASP A 129 -17.13 18.99 -50.36
C ASP A 129 -16.24 18.73 -49.13
N VAL A 130 -15.03 18.12 -49.28
CA VAL A 130 -14.01 17.96 -48.25
C VAL A 130 -12.68 18.46 -48.77
N TYR A 131 -12.15 19.50 -48.16
CA TYR A 131 -10.92 20.18 -48.59
C TYR A 131 -9.81 19.95 -47.55
N CYS A 132 -8.59 19.65 -48.03
CA CYS A 132 -7.42 19.61 -47.15
C CYS A 132 -6.96 21.01 -46.75
N HIS A 133 -6.39 21.15 -45.55
CA HIS A 133 -5.90 22.40 -45.02
C HIS A 133 -4.36 22.48 -44.99
N ILE A 134 -3.69 21.33 -45.17
CA ILE A 134 -2.23 21.21 -45.20
C ILE A 134 -1.79 20.49 -46.47
N ASP A 135 -0.53 20.71 -46.85
CA ASP A 135 0.12 19.98 -47.94
C ASP A 135 0.53 18.58 -47.43
N GLY A 136 0.33 17.55 -48.23
CA GLY A 136 0.71 16.19 -47.79
C GLY A 136 0.18 15.08 -48.68
N ILE A 137 0.44 13.86 -48.29
CA ILE A 137 -0.06 12.64 -48.93
C ILE A 137 -1.44 12.28 -48.38
N VAL A 138 -2.39 12.01 -49.27
CA VAL A 138 -3.75 11.57 -48.92
C VAL A 138 -3.79 10.05 -48.71
N GLU A 139 -4.40 9.61 -47.62
CA GLU A 139 -4.71 8.23 -47.35
C GLU A 139 -6.20 8.09 -47.03
N PHE A 140 -6.89 7.16 -47.73
CA PHE A 140 -8.29 6.87 -47.50
C PHE A 140 -8.45 5.57 -46.72
N LYS A 141 -9.26 5.62 -45.65
CA LYS A 141 -9.69 4.43 -44.94
C LYS A 141 -11.12 4.07 -45.34
N GLU A 142 -11.23 3.05 -46.14
CA GLU A 142 -12.49 2.60 -46.73
C GLU A 142 -12.95 1.26 -46.15
N PHE A 143 -14.25 1.13 -46.05
CA PHE A 143 -14.89 -0.12 -45.71
C PHE A 143 -16.23 -0.22 -46.42
N ASN A 144 -16.48 -1.31 -47.20
CA ASN A 144 -17.69 -1.54 -48.00
C ASN A 144 -18.03 -0.37 -48.94
N GLU A 145 -17.07 0.13 -49.72
CA GLU A 145 -17.23 1.24 -50.67
C GLU A 145 -17.63 2.57 -50.01
N VAL A 146 -17.40 2.71 -48.70
CA VAL A 146 -17.65 3.93 -47.95
C VAL A 146 -16.34 4.41 -47.33
N ILE A 147 -16.02 5.69 -47.56
CA ILE A 147 -14.87 6.37 -46.95
C ILE A 147 -15.27 6.83 -45.55
N HIS A 148 -14.61 6.28 -44.54
CA HIS A 148 -14.84 6.62 -43.16
C HIS A 148 -13.85 7.68 -42.61
N GLU A 149 -12.64 7.68 -43.16
CA GLU A 149 -11.59 8.61 -42.72
C GLU A 149 -10.71 8.98 -43.91
N VAL A 150 -10.37 10.26 -44.01
CA VAL A 150 -9.35 10.79 -44.88
C VAL A 150 -8.24 11.37 -44.03
N THR A 151 -7.01 10.89 -44.22
CA THR A 151 -5.84 11.36 -43.51
C THR A 151 -4.89 12.04 -44.50
N ILE A 152 -4.44 13.26 -44.18
CA ILE A 152 -3.41 13.95 -44.93
C ILE A 152 -2.15 13.97 -44.11
N ARG A 153 -1.09 13.34 -44.61
CA ARG A 153 0.20 13.22 -43.93
C ARG A 153 1.18 14.23 -44.51
N PRO A 154 1.56 15.28 -43.76
CA PRO A 154 2.52 16.25 -44.23
C PRO A 154 3.91 15.62 -44.34
N GLY A 155 4.67 16.02 -45.34
CA GLY A 155 6.04 15.56 -45.55
C GLY A 155 6.56 15.77 -46.93
N GLU A 156 7.85 15.47 -47.14
CA GLU A 156 8.52 15.51 -48.44
C GLU A 156 8.66 14.09 -48.97
N VAL A 157 8.21 13.87 -50.20
CA VAL A 157 8.33 12.60 -50.90
C VAL A 157 9.66 12.56 -51.66
N HIS A 158 10.40 11.47 -51.48
CA HIS A 158 11.62 11.20 -52.24
C HIS A 158 11.57 9.78 -52.79
N THR A 159 11.97 9.63 -54.08
CA THR A 159 12.09 8.33 -54.72
C THR A 159 13.53 7.86 -54.63
N LEU A 160 13.73 6.62 -54.18
CA LEU A 160 15.02 5.93 -54.11
C LEU A 160 15.04 4.79 -55.10
N SER A 161 16.21 4.46 -55.65
CA SER A 161 16.36 3.38 -56.61
C SER A 161 16.13 2.00 -56.01
N ASN A 162 16.45 1.88 -54.73
CA ASN A 162 16.22 0.64 -53.96
C ASN A 162 16.26 0.93 -52.45
N VAL A 163 15.82 -0.03 -51.60
CA VAL A 163 15.82 0.06 -50.15
C VAL A 163 17.22 0.20 -49.58
N SER A 164 18.27 -0.34 -50.23
CA SER A 164 19.65 -0.31 -49.74
C SER A 164 20.27 1.10 -49.75
N GLU A 165 19.68 2.06 -50.48
CA GLU A 165 20.10 3.47 -50.43
C GLU A 165 19.66 4.18 -49.14
N LEU A 166 18.68 3.62 -48.41
CA LEU A 166 18.20 4.14 -47.12
C LEU A 166 19.24 3.85 -46.03
N LYS A 167 19.68 4.90 -45.31
CA LYS A 167 20.72 4.83 -44.27
C LYS A 167 20.15 4.82 -42.85
N VAL A 168 18.86 4.94 -42.72
CA VAL A 168 18.11 4.99 -41.46
C VAL A 168 17.04 3.94 -41.46
N GLU A 169 16.65 3.43 -40.31
CA GLU A 169 15.59 2.46 -40.19
C GLU A 169 14.23 3.10 -40.44
N GLU A 170 13.31 2.34 -41.04
CA GLU A 170 11.93 2.76 -41.20
C GLU A 170 11.29 3.07 -39.84
N GLY A 171 10.53 4.17 -39.76
CA GLY A 171 9.89 4.61 -38.53
C GLY A 171 10.84 5.23 -37.52
N SER A 172 12.14 5.35 -37.82
CA SER A 172 13.08 6.03 -36.94
C SER A 172 12.94 7.53 -36.99
N VAL A 173 13.17 8.20 -35.86
CA VAL A 173 13.21 9.65 -35.75
C VAL A 173 14.64 10.12 -36.03
N VAL A 174 14.79 11.02 -36.96
CA VAL A 174 16.08 11.58 -37.40
C VAL A 174 16.15 13.08 -37.09
N GLU A 175 17.30 13.53 -36.58
CA GLU A 175 17.52 14.93 -36.29
C GLU A 175 17.82 15.72 -37.57
N ALA A 176 17.60 17.06 -37.52
CA ALA A 176 17.94 17.97 -38.60
C ALA A 176 19.41 17.82 -39.05
N GLY A 177 19.64 17.72 -40.37
CA GLY A 177 20.96 17.52 -40.95
C GLY A 177 21.42 16.07 -41.12
N THR A 178 20.72 15.10 -40.52
CA THR A 178 21.00 13.66 -40.69
C THR A 178 20.81 13.23 -42.13
N THR A 179 21.74 12.45 -42.67
CA THR A 179 21.63 11.88 -44.01
C THR A 179 20.74 10.66 -44.03
N ILE A 180 19.55 10.78 -44.63
CA ILE A 180 18.54 9.74 -44.75
C ILE A 180 18.91 8.76 -45.86
N ALA A 181 19.26 9.29 -47.05
CA ALA A 181 19.70 8.52 -48.19
C ALA A 181 20.74 9.31 -48.97
N LYS A 182 21.30 8.74 -50.07
CA LYS A 182 22.28 9.39 -50.89
C LYS A 182 21.76 10.70 -51.49
N GLY A 183 22.29 11.84 -51.01
CA GLY A 183 21.89 13.19 -51.43
C GLY A 183 20.68 13.78 -50.71
N ILE A 184 20.01 13.00 -49.83
CA ILE A 184 18.84 13.43 -49.07
C ILE A 184 19.21 13.60 -47.60
N LYS A 185 18.95 14.79 -47.04
CA LYS A 185 19.15 15.10 -45.63
C LYS A 185 17.87 15.64 -45.00
N ALA A 186 17.62 15.27 -43.77
CA ALA A 186 16.54 15.85 -43.01
C ALA A 186 16.71 17.35 -42.83
N LYS A 187 15.73 18.14 -43.20
CA LYS A 187 15.74 19.61 -43.00
C LYS A 187 15.45 19.98 -41.55
N GLU A 188 14.62 19.23 -40.92
CA GLU A 188 14.19 19.35 -39.52
C GLU A 188 14.05 17.93 -38.90
N THR A 189 13.81 17.86 -37.60
CA THR A 189 13.56 16.56 -36.94
C THR A 189 12.37 15.92 -37.61
N SER A 190 12.56 14.71 -38.13
CA SER A 190 11.59 14.06 -39.02
C SER A 190 11.53 12.56 -38.74
N ILE A 191 10.42 11.94 -39.12
CA ILE A 191 10.28 10.47 -39.18
C ILE A 191 10.28 10.04 -40.64
N VAL A 192 10.93 8.92 -40.93
CA VAL A 192 11.03 8.37 -42.27
C VAL A 192 10.08 7.17 -42.38
N THR A 193 9.15 7.22 -43.35
CA THR A 193 8.21 6.14 -43.61
C THR A 193 8.36 5.69 -45.05
N ILE A 194 8.43 4.38 -45.30
CA ILE A 194 8.40 3.78 -46.64
C ILE A 194 6.95 3.76 -47.10
N MET A 195 6.70 4.23 -48.32
CA MET A 195 5.38 4.17 -48.95
C MET A 195 5.31 2.93 -49.81
N GLU A 196 4.25 2.12 -49.63
CA GLU A 196 3.95 1.04 -50.53
C GLU A 196 3.50 1.63 -51.89
N MET A 197 4.16 1.23 -52.95
CA MET A 197 3.73 1.57 -54.33
C MET A 197 2.80 0.46 -54.82
N ASP A 198 1.55 0.79 -55.16
CA ASP A 198 0.69 -0.09 -55.93
C ASP A 198 1.25 -0.16 -57.35
N PHE A 199 1.79 -1.29 -57.71
CA PHE A 199 2.44 -1.52 -59.02
C PHE A 199 1.48 -1.61 -60.21
N ASP A 200 0.16 -1.45 -59.97
CA ASP A 200 -0.86 -1.53 -61.02
C ASP A 200 -0.92 -0.28 -61.91
N ASP A 201 -0.24 0.83 -61.55
CA ASP A 201 -0.24 2.11 -62.28
C ASP A 201 1.05 2.38 -63.09
N LEU A 202 1.94 1.41 -63.25
CA LEU A 202 3.01 1.53 -64.22
C LEU A 202 2.46 1.21 -65.62
N ASP A 203 2.24 2.25 -66.42
CA ASP A 203 1.95 2.13 -67.84
C ASP A 203 3.02 1.23 -68.50
N ILE A 204 2.66 -0.04 -68.75
CA ILE A 204 3.48 -1.08 -69.40
C ILE A 204 3.55 -0.82 -70.94
N ASP A 205 3.02 0.30 -71.42
CA ASP A 205 2.93 0.56 -72.83
C ASP A 205 4.24 1.05 -73.53
N ASP A 206 5.33 1.24 -72.76
CA ASP A 206 6.62 1.74 -73.32
C ASP A 206 7.79 0.71 -73.26
N LEU A 207 7.55 -0.56 -72.98
CA LEU A 207 8.57 -1.61 -73.02
C LEU A 207 8.25 -2.66 -74.07
N ASP A 208 8.60 -2.34 -75.32
CA ASP A 208 8.81 -3.33 -76.36
C ASP A 208 10.03 -4.20 -76.02
N GLU A 209 9.78 -5.35 -75.35
CA GLU A 209 10.59 -6.58 -75.45
C GLU A 209 9.91 -7.70 -74.67
N GLU A 210 9.76 -8.86 -75.33
CA GLU A 210 9.20 -10.10 -74.76
C GLU A 210 9.93 -10.51 -73.47
N ILE A 211 9.33 -10.28 -72.32
CA ILE A 211 9.79 -10.82 -71.06
C ILE A 211 8.97 -12.08 -70.71
N ASP A 212 9.68 -13.20 -70.69
CA ASP A 212 9.18 -14.52 -70.33
C ASP A 212 8.63 -14.54 -68.91
N THR A 213 7.31 -14.64 -68.76
CA THR A 213 6.55 -14.54 -67.49
C THR A 213 6.71 -15.75 -66.55
N THR A 214 7.64 -16.64 -66.82
CA THR A 214 7.87 -17.84 -65.97
C THR A 214 9.01 -17.72 -64.97
N SER A 215 9.73 -16.56 -64.86
CA SER A 215 10.87 -16.37 -63.94
C SER A 215 10.67 -15.29 -62.88
N LEU A 216 9.46 -14.79 -62.65
CA LEU A 216 9.20 -13.64 -61.76
C LEU A 216 8.88 -14.01 -60.28
N GLU A 217 9.13 -15.26 -59.85
CA GLU A 217 8.74 -15.66 -58.47
C GLU A 217 9.81 -15.49 -57.39
N GLU A 218 11.04 -15.00 -57.67
CA GLU A 218 12.08 -14.81 -56.67
C GLU A 218 13.00 -13.60 -56.91
N GLU A 219 12.56 -12.49 -57.50
CA GLU A 219 13.34 -11.26 -57.40
C GLU A 219 13.14 -10.64 -56.05
N SER A 220 14.23 -10.56 -55.27
CA SER A 220 14.28 -9.97 -53.95
C SER A 220 13.74 -8.52 -54.00
N LEU A 221 12.91 -8.17 -53.02
CA LEU A 221 12.39 -6.81 -52.79
C LEU A 221 13.48 -5.72 -52.73
N GLU A 222 14.78 -6.10 -52.75
CA GLU A 222 15.94 -5.23 -52.61
C GLU A 222 16.25 -4.37 -53.86
N ASP A 223 15.76 -4.72 -55.06
CA ASP A 223 16.08 -4.03 -56.28
C ASP A 223 14.95 -3.18 -56.91
N LYS A 224 13.82 -3.02 -56.18
CA LYS A 224 12.70 -2.22 -56.65
C LYS A 224 12.82 -0.75 -56.21
N PRO A 225 12.41 0.22 -57.03
CA PRO A 225 12.33 1.61 -56.61
C PRO A 225 11.31 1.78 -55.49
N ILE A 226 11.66 2.52 -54.46
CA ILE A 226 10.79 2.83 -53.31
C ILE A 226 10.56 4.32 -53.18
N GLN A 227 9.42 4.71 -52.65
CA GLN A 227 9.17 6.06 -52.20
C GLN A 227 9.23 6.12 -50.69
N ILE A 228 9.89 7.17 -50.21
CA ILE A 228 9.93 7.48 -48.78
C ILE A 228 9.24 8.81 -48.51
N LEU A 229 8.49 8.87 -47.44
CA LEU A 229 7.88 10.08 -46.92
C LEU A 229 8.68 10.55 -45.70
N VAL A 230 9.29 11.72 -45.78
CA VAL A 230 10.00 12.37 -44.69
C VAL A 230 9.05 13.35 -44.01
N ARG A 231 8.52 12.98 -42.86
CA ARG A 231 7.48 13.72 -42.14
C ARG A 231 8.10 14.55 -41.02
N PRO A 232 7.82 15.86 -40.93
CA PRO A 232 8.26 16.69 -39.81
C PRO A 232 7.57 16.25 -38.53
N VAL A 233 8.31 16.24 -37.41
CA VAL A 233 7.80 15.83 -36.11
C VAL A 233 8.17 16.83 -35.03
N GLN A 234 7.38 16.83 -33.94
CA GLN A 234 7.62 17.68 -32.78
C GLN A 234 8.11 16.81 -31.61
N PRO A 235 9.42 16.76 -31.34
CA PRO A 235 9.95 16.05 -30.18
C PRO A 235 9.72 16.89 -28.92
N MET A 236 9.26 16.23 -27.84
CA MET A 236 9.06 16.81 -26.52
C MET A 236 9.79 15.94 -25.50
N PHE A 237 10.79 16.50 -24.83
CA PHE A 237 11.51 15.80 -23.78
C PHE A 237 10.71 15.80 -22.49
N ILE A 238 10.45 14.62 -21.95
CA ILE A 238 9.70 14.41 -20.72
C ILE A 238 10.64 13.90 -19.64
N GLU A 239 10.75 14.67 -18.58
CA GLU A 239 11.51 14.32 -17.39
C GLU A 239 10.60 14.29 -16.18
N PRO A 240 10.63 13.20 -15.36
CA PRO A 240 9.92 13.17 -14.09
C PRO A 240 10.36 14.32 -13.19
N LYS A 241 9.41 15.01 -12.57
CA LYS A 241 9.74 16.12 -11.66
C LYS A 241 10.27 15.56 -10.32
N ASP A 242 11.36 16.13 -9.82
CA ASP A 242 12.06 15.69 -8.60
C ASP A 242 11.57 16.37 -7.29
N VAL A 243 10.47 17.11 -7.34
CA VAL A 243 9.99 17.89 -6.18
C VAL A 243 9.21 17.00 -5.23
N THR A 244 9.90 16.23 -4.41
CA THR A 244 9.27 15.49 -3.30
C THR A 244 9.01 16.40 -2.12
N ILE A 245 7.77 16.42 -1.63
CA ILE A 245 7.37 17.15 -0.44
C ILE A 245 7.31 16.15 0.71
N GLY A 246 8.34 16.16 1.55
CA GLY A 246 8.39 15.33 2.76
C GLY A 246 7.62 15.95 3.92
N PHE A 247 7.12 15.11 4.82
CA PHE A 247 6.53 15.50 6.09
C PHE A 247 7.52 15.18 7.22
N ASN A 248 7.50 16.00 8.28
CA ASN A 248 8.34 15.78 9.46
C ASN A 248 7.87 14.54 10.23
N THR A 249 8.15 13.37 9.67
CA THR A 249 8.06 12.08 10.34
C THR A 249 9.47 11.59 10.65
N THR A 250 9.64 10.84 11.72
CA THR A 250 10.95 10.28 12.13
C THR A 250 11.59 9.42 11.03
N ASP A 251 10.80 8.91 10.06
CA ASP A 251 11.23 7.91 9.08
C ASP A 251 10.79 8.24 7.64
N GLU A 252 10.42 9.50 7.36
CA GLU A 252 9.93 9.93 6.02
C GLU A 252 8.78 9.06 5.47
N LEU A 253 7.93 8.55 6.36
CA LEU A 253 6.84 7.63 6.01
C LEU A 253 5.70 8.27 5.20
N ILE A 254 5.65 9.59 5.13
CA ILE A 254 4.66 10.34 4.37
C ILE A 254 5.37 11.31 3.45
N ASN A 255 5.07 11.19 2.18
CA ASN A 255 5.58 12.06 1.13
C ASN A 255 4.47 12.41 0.14
N ILE A 256 4.54 13.59 -0.46
CA ILE A 256 3.82 13.89 -1.68
C ILE A 256 4.85 13.91 -2.80
N VAL A 257 4.67 13.02 -3.76
CA VAL A 257 5.58 12.87 -4.88
C VAL A 257 4.90 13.31 -6.17
N PRO A 258 5.61 13.99 -7.08
CA PRO A 258 5.11 14.27 -8.41
C PRO A 258 5.14 12.97 -9.24
N VAL A 259 4.04 12.71 -9.91
CA VAL A 259 3.89 11.58 -10.83
C VAL A 259 3.51 12.16 -12.19
N THR A 260 4.37 11.97 -13.17
CA THR A 260 4.13 12.39 -14.56
C THR A 260 3.55 11.21 -15.34
N GLN A 261 2.33 11.38 -15.84
CA GLN A 261 1.59 10.36 -16.59
C GLN A 261 1.41 10.81 -18.04
N LEU A 262 1.67 9.92 -18.99
CA LEU A 262 1.35 10.14 -20.39
C LEU A 262 -0.13 9.84 -20.65
N GLN A 263 -0.81 10.72 -21.39
CA GLN A 263 -2.24 10.60 -21.67
C GLN A 263 -2.51 9.69 -22.87
N TYR A 264 -1.52 9.45 -23.71
CA TYR A 264 -1.62 8.64 -24.92
C TYR A 264 -0.54 7.55 -24.91
N LYS A 265 -0.89 6.36 -25.36
CA LYS A 265 0.05 5.24 -25.54
C LYS A 265 0.89 5.43 -26.78
N ASP A 266 2.00 4.70 -26.87
CA ASP A 266 2.78 4.61 -28.09
C ASP A 266 1.91 4.15 -29.28
N GLY A 267 2.02 4.83 -30.43
CA GLY A 267 1.19 4.60 -31.60
C GLY A 267 -0.25 5.13 -31.51
N ALA A 268 -0.62 5.80 -30.39
CA ALA A 268 -1.97 6.34 -30.25
C ALA A 268 -2.17 7.60 -31.08
N ARG A 269 -3.36 7.76 -31.67
CA ARG A 269 -3.75 8.96 -32.43
C ARG A 269 -4.47 9.98 -31.57
N VAL A 270 -3.97 11.20 -31.60
CA VAL A 270 -4.63 12.38 -31.04
C VAL A 270 -5.61 12.91 -32.09
N ARG A 271 -6.90 12.93 -31.76
CA ARG A 271 -7.97 13.35 -32.71
C ARG A 271 -8.60 14.70 -32.33
N ASN A 272 -8.04 15.40 -31.38
CA ASN A 272 -8.65 16.64 -30.91
C ASN A 272 -8.17 17.83 -31.75
N LEU A 273 -9.11 18.50 -32.38
CA LEU A 273 -8.87 19.68 -33.22
C LEU A 273 -8.54 20.95 -32.40
N ASP A 274 -8.99 21.00 -31.14
CA ASP A 274 -8.80 22.15 -30.25
C ASP A 274 -7.52 22.05 -29.41
N GLY A 275 -6.67 21.08 -29.73
CA GLY A 275 -5.46 20.78 -28.98
C GLY A 275 -5.66 19.69 -27.90
N ALA A 276 -4.56 19.06 -27.54
CA ALA A 276 -4.55 18.04 -26.49
C ALA A 276 -3.31 18.18 -25.62
N THR A 277 -3.47 18.02 -24.32
CA THR A 277 -2.35 17.89 -23.38
C THR A 277 -1.85 16.45 -23.40
N LEU A 278 -0.56 16.26 -23.65
CA LEU A 278 0.04 14.94 -23.78
C LEU A 278 0.49 14.35 -22.46
N THR A 279 0.81 15.20 -21.49
CA THR A 279 1.29 14.81 -20.17
C THR A 279 0.39 15.38 -19.08
N ARG A 280 0.31 14.66 -17.95
CA ARG A 280 -0.31 15.16 -16.74
C ARG A 280 0.63 14.87 -15.56
N THR A 281 1.06 15.92 -14.86
CA THR A 281 1.83 15.78 -13.63
C THR A 281 0.94 16.02 -12.43
N SER A 282 0.84 15.01 -11.59
CA SER A 282 0.00 15.01 -10.38
C SER A 282 0.86 14.88 -9.14
N LEU A 283 0.49 15.57 -8.07
CA LEU A 283 1.04 15.38 -6.74
C LEU A 283 0.27 14.26 -6.04
N VAL A 284 0.92 13.14 -5.80
CA VAL A 284 0.32 11.93 -5.23
C VAL A 284 0.82 11.74 -3.80
N LEU A 285 -0.12 11.51 -2.88
CA LEU A 285 0.20 11.18 -1.50
C LEU A 285 0.71 9.75 -1.42
N GLN A 286 1.92 9.57 -0.88
CA GLN A 286 2.49 8.28 -0.56
C GLN A 286 2.63 8.14 0.94
N MET A 287 1.97 7.13 1.50
CA MET A 287 2.10 6.73 2.89
C MET A 287 2.68 5.32 2.96
N GLN A 288 3.76 5.14 3.72
CA GLN A 288 4.51 3.88 3.80
C GLN A 288 4.38 3.23 5.18
N GLY A 289 4.75 1.95 5.25
CA GLY A 289 4.72 1.19 6.49
C GLY A 289 3.31 1.08 7.08
N TYR A 290 3.21 1.24 8.38
CA TYR A 290 1.94 1.14 9.11
C TYR A 290 0.94 2.28 8.79
N LEU A 291 1.40 3.38 8.17
CA LEU A 291 0.55 4.49 7.77
C LEU A 291 -0.19 4.22 6.45
N SER A 292 0.24 3.25 5.65
CA SER A 292 -0.33 2.94 4.33
C SER A 292 -1.83 2.59 4.36
N HIS A 293 -2.33 2.10 5.49
CA HIS A 293 -3.75 1.72 5.69
C HIS A 293 -4.58 2.80 6.38
N LEU A 294 -3.94 3.89 6.83
CA LEU A 294 -4.62 4.95 7.55
C LEU A 294 -5.18 5.99 6.58
N LYS A 295 -6.16 6.72 7.05
CA LYS A 295 -6.73 7.87 6.35
C LYS A 295 -6.12 9.15 6.89
N GLY A 296 -6.05 10.18 6.05
CA GLY A 296 -5.57 11.49 6.44
C GLY A 296 -6.54 12.60 6.09
N LEU A 297 -6.36 13.77 6.70
CA LEU A 297 -6.99 15.01 6.30
C LEU A 297 -5.89 15.98 5.87
N VAL A 298 -6.10 16.67 4.76
CA VAL A 298 -5.18 17.70 4.29
C VAL A 298 -5.63 19.03 4.85
N GLU A 299 -4.76 19.70 5.58
CA GLU A 299 -4.98 21.03 6.15
C GLU A 299 -3.91 22.00 5.63
N LEU A 300 -4.29 23.21 5.34
CA LEU A 300 -3.38 24.33 5.04
C LEU A 300 -3.60 25.41 6.09
N ASP A 301 -2.54 25.77 6.81
CA ASP A 301 -2.66 26.81 7.82
C ASP A 301 -2.65 28.23 7.23
N GLU A 302 -2.91 29.24 8.08
CA GLU A 302 -2.96 30.65 7.67
C GLU A 302 -1.61 31.16 7.11
N LYS A 303 -0.51 30.47 7.36
CA LYS A 303 0.84 30.80 6.87
C LYS A 303 1.17 30.09 5.55
N GLY A 304 0.27 29.22 5.07
CA GLY A 304 0.48 28.41 3.86
C GLY A 304 1.33 27.15 4.11
N GLU A 305 1.46 26.71 5.37
CA GLU A 305 2.11 25.43 5.68
C GLU A 305 1.10 24.29 5.47
N LEU A 306 1.47 23.35 4.63
CA LEU A 306 0.70 22.15 4.39
C LEU A 306 0.88 21.18 5.57
N LYS A 307 -0.22 20.63 6.05
CA LYS A 307 -0.24 19.65 7.14
C LYS A 307 -1.09 18.47 6.73
N ILE A 308 -0.64 17.27 7.08
CA ILE A 308 -1.48 16.08 7.01
C ILE A 308 -1.79 15.65 8.43
N VAL A 309 -3.08 15.47 8.70
CA VAL A 309 -3.59 14.93 9.95
C VAL A 309 -3.93 13.47 9.71
N VAL A 310 -3.07 12.56 10.14
CA VAL A 310 -3.31 11.12 10.03
C VAL A 310 -4.34 10.70 11.07
N LEU A 311 -5.35 9.95 10.64
CA LEU A 311 -6.46 9.47 11.45
C LEU A 311 -6.30 7.97 11.75
N GLU A 312 -6.04 7.64 13.00
CA GLU A 312 -6.02 6.28 13.51
C GLU A 312 -7.34 5.96 14.22
N THR A 313 -7.97 4.86 13.87
CA THR A 313 -9.23 4.43 14.48
C THR A 313 -9.00 3.23 15.38
N LEU A 314 -9.24 3.40 16.68
CA LEU A 314 -9.20 2.32 17.66
C LEU A 314 -10.62 1.88 18.01
N ILE A 315 -10.86 0.58 17.99
CA ILE A 315 -12.14 -0.01 18.38
C ILE A 315 -11.94 -0.74 19.71
N VAL A 316 -12.57 -0.22 20.76
CA VAL A 316 -12.62 -0.85 22.06
C VAL A 316 -13.92 -1.62 22.18
N ARG A 317 -13.84 -2.95 22.19
CA ARG A 317 -15.01 -3.79 22.35
C ARG A 317 -15.44 -3.81 23.82
N ARG A 318 -16.70 -3.55 24.08
CA ARG A 318 -17.28 -3.65 25.42
C ARG A 318 -17.46 -5.09 25.87
N GLU A 319 -17.49 -6.01 24.91
CA GLU A 319 -17.74 -7.44 25.15
C GLU A 319 -16.51 -8.24 24.77
N LEU A 320 -16.03 -9.07 25.68
CA LEU A 320 -15.08 -10.13 25.34
C LEU A 320 -15.80 -11.17 24.46
N GLU A 321 -15.23 -11.47 23.29
CA GLU A 321 -15.79 -12.46 22.39
C GLU A 321 -16.03 -13.79 23.09
N GLY A 322 -17.26 -14.31 23.05
CA GLY A 322 -17.51 -15.70 23.36
C GLY A 322 -18.71 -16.08 24.20
N ASN A 323 -19.37 -15.17 24.93
CA ASN A 323 -20.60 -15.57 25.62
C ASN A 323 -21.44 -14.37 26.11
N SER A 324 -22.56 -14.11 25.44
CA SER A 324 -23.50 -13.04 25.79
C SER A 324 -24.09 -13.09 27.21
N LYS A 325 -23.97 -14.22 27.92
CA LYS A 325 -24.41 -14.38 29.30
C LYS A 325 -23.38 -13.94 30.36
N MET A 326 -22.12 -13.66 29.95
CA MET A 326 -21.04 -13.24 30.87
C MET A 326 -20.85 -11.70 30.93
N ASN A 327 -21.54 -10.94 30.10
CA ASN A 327 -21.24 -9.53 29.88
C ASN A 327 -21.57 -8.58 31.02
N SER A 328 -22.29 -9.01 32.01
CA SER A 328 -22.63 -8.19 33.19
C SER A 328 -21.45 -7.99 34.16
N SER A 329 -20.33 -8.69 33.96
CA SER A 329 -19.13 -8.57 34.79
C SER A 329 -18.05 -7.67 34.21
N LEU A 330 -18.28 -7.11 33.05
CA LEU A 330 -17.34 -6.21 32.37
C LEU A 330 -17.75 -4.76 32.53
N GLN A 331 -16.80 -3.95 32.96
CA GLN A 331 -16.95 -2.50 33.05
C GLN A 331 -15.83 -1.84 32.22
N THR A 332 -16.21 -1.08 31.20
CA THR A 332 -15.25 -0.32 30.38
C THR A 332 -15.41 1.16 30.70
N GLU A 333 -14.33 1.78 31.11
CA GLU A 333 -14.21 3.20 31.39
C GLU A 333 -13.32 3.86 30.35
N LEU A 334 -13.73 5.00 29.83
CA LEU A 334 -12.91 5.85 28.97
C LEU A 334 -12.08 6.77 29.85
N LEU A 335 -10.76 6.80 29.60
CA LEU A 335 -9.81 7.64 30.33
C LEU A 335 -9.49 8.94 29.60
N VAL A 336 -10.04 9.13 28.41
CA VAL A 336 -9.77 10.29 27.54
C VAL A 336 -11.07 10.96 27.09
N GLU A 337 -10.98 12.27 26.81
CA GLU A 337 -12.09 13.10 26.33
C GLU A 337 -11.84 13.58 24.89
N ASN A 338 -12.93 13.99 24.22
CA ASN A 338 -12.84 14.61 22.89
C ASN A 338 -11.96 15.86 22.94
N GLY A 339 -11.01 15.96 22.01
CA GLY A 339 -10.12 17.13 21.93
C GLY A 339 -8.90 17.08 22.86
N GLN A 340 -8.77 16.05 23.70
CA GLN A 340 -7.62 15.88 24.58
C GLN A 340 -6.35 15.60 23.77
N VAL A 341 -5.25 16.27 24.12
CA VAL A 341 -3.93 15.97 23.58
C VAL A 341 -3.37 14.75 24.33
N ILE A 342 -2.87 13.78 23.60
CA ILE A 342 -2.32 12.54 24.14
C ILE A 342 -0.90 12.31 23.65
N GLU A 343 -0.07 11.69 24.49
CA GLU A 343 1.26 11.21 24.15
C GLU A 343 1.24 9.72 23.77
N PRO A 344 2.29 9.20 23.12
CA PRO A 344 2.45 7.75 22.95
C PRO A 344 2.34 7.03 24.31
N LYS A 345 1.67 5.86 24.34
CA LYS A 345 1.42 5.05 25.55
C LYS A 345 0.46 5.68 26.58
N THR A 346 -0.23 6.77 26.25
CA THR A 346 -1.30 7.27 27.13
C THR A 346 -2.43 6.25 27.19
N PRO A 347 -2.83 5.77 28.38
CA PRO A 347 -3.99 4.89 28.53
C PRO A 347 -5.24 5.60 28.01
N ILE A 348 -5.97 4.96 27.08
CA ILE A 348 -7.13 5.54 26.42
C ILE A 348 -8.42 5.02 27.00
N ALA A 349 -8.46 3.72 27.31
CA ALA A 349 -9.60 3.05 27.92
C ALA A 349 -9.12 1.93 28.82
N LYS A 350 -9.94 1.61 29.82
CA LYS A 350 -9.70 0.56 30.80
C LYS A 350 -10.92 -0.34 30.85
N THR A 351 -10.73 -1.65 30.69
CA THR A 351 -11.80 -2.62 30.87
C THR A 351 -11.50 -3.51 32.05
N GLU A 352 -12.39 -3.55 33.01
CA GLU A 352 -12.30 -4.33 34.23
C GLU A 352 -13.24 -5.53 34.17
N VAL A 353 -12.75 -6.66 34.68
CA VAL A 353 -13.55 -7.87 34.87
C VAL A 353 -13.82 -7.99 36.35
N LEU A 354 -15.08 -7.84 36.76
CA LEU A 354 -15.50 -7.90 38.17
C LEU A 354 -16.01 -9.27 38.56
N ALA A 355 -15.72 -9.69 39.78
CA ALA A 355 -16.28 -10.91 40.33
C ALA A 355 -17.78 -10.76 40.58
N LEU A 356 -18.59 -11.69 40.10
CA LEU A 356 -20.02 -11.70 40.33
C LEU A 356 -20.41 -12.51 41.60
N ASN A 357 -19.53 -13.34 42.09
CA ASN A 357 -19.74 -14.14 43.30
C ASN A 357 -18.43 -14.23 44.10
N ASP A 358 -18.57 -14.47 45.38
CA ASP A 358 -17.43 -14.77 46.26
C ASP A 358 -16.85 -16.16 45.93
N GLY A 359 -15.54 -16.29 46.06
CA GLY A 359 -14.90 -17.58 45.77
C GLY A 359 -13.39 -17.55 45.82
N VAL A 360 -12.77 -18.63 45.39
CA VAL A 360 -11.32 -18.79 45.28
C VAL A 360 -10.92 -18.78 43.81
N ALA A 361 -10.02 -17.92 43.43
CA ALA A 361 -9.54 -17.82 42.06
C ALA A 361 -8.64 -19.02 41.70
N SER A 362 -8.82 -19.55 40.50
CA SER A 362 -7.93 -20.55 39.91
C SER A 362 -7.66 -20.17 38.46
N ILE A 363 -6.39 -20.13 38.06
CA ILE A 363 -5.93 -19.63 36.79
C ILE A 363 -5.46 -20.80 35.91
N LYS A 364 -5.87 -20.85 34.64
CA LYS A 364 -5.38 -21.81 33.66
C LYS A 364 -5.08 -21.12 32.33
N GLY A 365 -3.89 -21.39 31.81
CA GLY A 365 -3.39 -20.79 30.55
C GLY A 365 -2.18 -19.92 30.77
N ASP A 366 -1.46 -19.63 29.66
CA ASP A 366 -0.23 -18.83 29.66
C ASP A 366 -0.52 -17.36 29.31
N VAL A 367 0.47 -16.49 29.52
CA VAL A 367 0.34 -15.02 29.34
C VAL A 367 0.05 -14.64 27.90
N THR A 368 0.54 -15.43 26.94
CA THR A 368 0.42 -15.20 25.49
C THR A 368 -0.87 -15.68 24.87
N GLU A 369 -1.64 -16.51 25.60
CA GLU A 369 -2.90 -17.08 25.11
C GLU A 369 -4.10 -16.58 25.94
N SER A 370 -5.30 -16.80 25.40
CA SER A 370 -6.53 -16.56 26.17
C SER A 370 -6.55 -17.38 27.42
N ARG A 371 -6.52 -16.73 28.59
CA ARG A 371 -6.52 -17.38 29.89
C ARG A 371 -7.93 -17.65 30.37
N ARG A 372 -8.05 -18.71 31.15
CA ARG A 372 -9.28 -19.00 31.86
C ARG A 372 -9.06 -18.76 33.35
N LEU A 373 -9.81 -17.82 33.89
CA LEU A 373 -9.92 -17.60 35.30
C LEU A 373 -11.20 -18.31 35.78
N LEU A 374 -11.07 -19.23 36.68
CA LEU A 374 -12.18 -19.94 37.27
C LEU A 374 -12.34 -19.52 38.73
N LEU A 375 -13.49 -18.93 39.05
CA LEU A 375 -13.85 -18.57 40.40
C LEU A 375 -14.61 -19.73 41.04
N ASN A 376 -13.97 -20.45 41.96
CA ASN A 376 -14.56 -21.57 42.70
C ASN A 376 -15.34 -21.06 43.90
N CYS A 377 -16.66 -21.19 43.83
CA CYS A 377 -17.53 -20.79 44.95
C CYS A 377 -17.47 -21.84 46.06
N ALA A 378 -17.18 -21.41 47.30
CA ALA A 378 -16.88 -22.30 48.41
C ALA A 378 -18.05 -23.20 48.86
N ASN A 379 -19.30 -22.83 48.55
CA ASN A 379 -20.51 -23.47 49.13
C ASN A 379 -21.31 -24.34 48.14
N PHE A 380 -20.81 -24.57 46.91
CA PHE A 380 -21.57 -25.32 45.92
C PHE A 380 -20.75 -26.50 45.39
N GLU A 381 -21.10 -27.69 45.86
CA GLU A 381 -20.59 -28.93 45.33
C GLU A 381 -21.74 -29.70 44.66
N THR A 382 -21.51 -30.15 43.44
CA THR A 382 -22.45 -30.97 42.69
C THR A 382 -21.85 -32.35 42.53
N VAL A 383 -22.58 -33.37 42.96
CA VAL A 383 -22.20 -34.79 42.80
C VAL A 383 -22.90 -35.32 41.55
N ILE A 384 -22.12 -35.84 40.61
CA ILE A 384 -22.62 -36.47 39.38
C ILE A 384 -22.30 -37.96 39.45
N ASP A 385 -23.35 -38.79 39.42
CA ASP A 385 -23.21 -40.23 39.39
C ASP A 385 -22.84 -40.73 38.00
N THR A 386 -21.86 -41.63 37.91
CA THR A 386 -21.37 -42.22 36.66
C THR A 386 -21.63 -43.72 36.63
N LYS A 387 -22.03 -44.24 35.47
CA LYS A 387 -22.30 -45.70 35.31
C LYS A 387 -21.02 -46.50 35.08
N SER A 388 -19.97 -45.85 34.58
CA SER A 388 -18.64 -46.41 34.40
C SER A 388 -17.59 -45.63 35.20
N LYS A 389 -16.38 -46.17 35.26
CA LYS A 389 -15.27 -45.53 35.96
C LYS A 389 -14.98 -44.14 35.33
N PRO A 390 -14.90 -43.08 36.15
CA PRO A 390 -14.56 -41.76 35.67
C PRO A 390 -13.19 -41.72 34.98
N THR A 391 -13.10 -40.98 33.89
CA THR A 391 -11.85 -40.74 33.13
C THR A 391 -11.10 -39.52 33.62
N VAL A 392 -11.74 -38.69 34.43
CA VAL A 392 -11.24 -37.43 34.98
C VAL A 392 -10.51 -37.63 36.31
N LYS A 393 -9.61 -36.72 36.66
CA LYS A 393 -8.78 -36.77 37.88
C LYS A 393 -9.18 -35.70 38.88
N LYS A 394 -8.93 -35.96 40.15
CA LYS A 394 -9.05 -34.96 41.20
C LYS A 394 -8.13 -33.76 40.90
N GLY A 395 -8.70 -32.57 40.98
CA GLY A 395 -8.00 -31.33 40.67
C GLY A 395 -8.19 -30.82 39.25
N ASP A 396 -8.74 -31.64 38.33
CA ASP A 396 -9.01 -31.22 36.96
C ASP A 396 -10.10 -30.14 36.91
N PHE A 397 -9.95 -29.24 35.93
CA PHE A 397 -10.97 -28.25 35.61
C PHE A 397 -11.85 -28.76 34.49
N ILE A 398 -13.14 -28.74 34.69
CA ILE A 398 -14.13 -29.17 33.71
C ILE A 398 -15.08 -28.04 33.34
N LYS A 399 -15.56 -28.10 32.11
CA LYS A 399 -16.63 -27.25 31.62
C LYS A 399 -17.96 -27.97 31.63
N LEU A 400 -19.03 -27.18 31.55
CA LEU A 400 -20.35 -27.70 31.20
C LEU A 400 -20.23 -28.60 29.97
N ASP A 401 -20.95 -29.73 29.95
CA ASP A 401 -20.98 -30.73 28.88
C ASP A 401 -19.67 -31.51 28.63
N THR A 402 -18.66 -31.38 29.51
CA THR A 402 -17.46 -32.25 29.45
C THR A 402 -17.82 -33.66 29.85
N VAL A 403 -17.46 -34.65 29.03
CA VAL A 403 -17.70 -36.09 29.34
C VAL A 403 -16.81 -36.51 30.51
N LEU A 404 -17.41 -37.06 31.56
CA LEU A 404 -16.76 -37.45 32.81
C LEU A 404 -16.36 -38.91 32.85
N ALA A 405 -17.05 -39.77 32.11
CA ALA A 405 -16.84 -41.21 32.09
C ALA A 405 -17.08 -41.82 30.71
N GLU A 406 -16.53 -43.01 30.45
CA GLU A 406 -16.69 -43.71 29.16
C GLU A 406 -18.16 -44.03 28.81
N SER A 407 -19.03 -44.06 29.79
CA SER A 407 -20.48 -44.25 29.63
C SER A 407 -21.21 -43.03 29.08
N GLY A 408 -20.50 -41.87 28.88
CA GLY A 408 -21.03 -40.68 28.22
C GLY A 408 -21.71 -39.68 29.16
N GLU A 409 -21.67 -39.87 30.49
CA GLU A 409 -22.19 -38.85 31.41
C GLU A 409 -21.37 -37.57 31.30
N ALA A 410 -22.05 -36.45 31.09
CA ALA A 410 -21.46 -35.12 30.93
C ALA A 410 -21.62 -34.28 32.22
N ALA A 411 -20.70 -33.36 32.40
CA ALA A 411 -20.74 -32.39 33.49
C ALA A 411 -21.94 -31.45 33.34
N THR A 412 -22.77 -31.35 34.33
CA THR A 412 -23.92 -30.44 34.40
C THR A 412 -23.55 -29.03 34.86
N VAL A 413 -22.32 -28.87 35.37
CA VAL A 413 -21.76 -27.60 35.86
C VAL A 413 -20.29 -27.49 35.50
N SER A 414 -19.81 -26.25 35.38
CA SER A 414 -18.38 -25.99 35.27
C SER A 414 -17.75 -25.84 36.65
N GLY A 415 -16.53 -26.37 36.83
CA GLY A 415 -15.87 -26.27 38.13
C GLY A 415 -14.58 -27.08 38.23
N LYS A 416 -14.09 -27.22 39.47
CA LYS A 416 -12.91 -28.04 39.81
C LYS A 416 -13.36 -29.35 40.45
N ILE A 417 -12.78 -30.44 40.00
CA ILE A 417 -13.05 -31.76 40.61
C ILE A 417 -12.41 -31.83 41.99
N VAL A 418 -13.25 -31.99 42.99
CA VAL A 418 -12.83 -32.09 44.40
C VAL A 418 -12.58 -33.51 44.81
N ASP A 419 -13.44 -34.45 44.33
CA ASP A 419 -13.32 -35.88 44.63
C ASP A 419 -13.80 -36.74 43.46
N VAL A 420 -13.14 -37.88 43.28
CA VAL A 420 -13.48 -38.88 42.26
C VAL A 420 -13.62 -40.24 42.95
N SER A 421 -14.84 -40.74 43.00
CA SER A 421 -15.17 -42.04 43.49
C SER A 421 -15.40 -43.04 42.35
N ALA A 422 -15.54 -44.34 42.65
CA ALA A 422 -15.71 -45.38 41.63
C ALA A 422 -16.95 -45.18 40.72
N LYS A 423 -17.98 -44.48 41.21
CA LYS A 423 -19.26 -44.25 40.52
C LYS A 423 -19.78 -42.83 40.63
N SER A 424 -18.97 -41.88 41.11
CA SER A 424 -19.38 -40.51 41.22
C SER A 424 -18.19 -39.56 41.12
N VAL A 425 -18.46 -38.37 40.61
CA VAL A 425 -17.51 -37.25 40.53
C VAL A 425 -18.12 -36.06 41.25
N THR A 426 -17.40 -35.55 42.25
CA THR A 426 -17.81 -34.36 42.99
C THR A 426 -17.11 -33.13 42.37
N ILE A 427 -17.91 -32.22 41.88
CA ILE A 427 -17.46 -30.99 41.24
C ILE A 427 -17.79 -29.81 42.15
N ARG A 428 -16.79 -29.02 42.51
CA ARG A 428 -17.02 -27.72 43.15
C ARG A 428 -17.34 -26.72 42.07
N ASN A 429 -18.56 -26.20 42.11
CA ASN A 429 -19.05 -25.28 41.09
C ASN A 429 -18.16 -24.05 41.01
N GLY A 430 -17.78 -23.71 39.81
CA GLY A 430 -16.97 -22.53 39.53
C GLY A 430 -17.55 -21.75 38.37
N ARG A 431 -17.41 -20.44 38.42
CA ARG A 431 -17.79 -19.55 37.31
C ARG A 431 -16.57 -19.27 36.45
N PRO A 432 -16.57 -19.71 35.19
CA PRO A 432 -15.46 -19.41 34.27
C PRO A 432 -15.56 -18.00 33.73
N TYR A 433 -14.43 -17.32 33.71
CA TYR A 433 -14.23 -16.04 33.01
C TYR A 433 -13.19 -16.27 31.93
N LEU A 434 -13.52 -15.88 30.69
CA LEU A 434 -12.58 -15.87 29.58
C LEU A 434 -11.88 -14.53 29.58
N ILE A 435 -10.57 -14.54 29.56
CA ILE A 435 -9.74 -13.33 29.65
C ILE A 435 -8.89 -13.22 28.39
N SER A 436 -8.94 -12.06 27.75
CA SER A 436 -8.20 -11.77 26.52
C SER A 436 -6.69 -11.77 26.76
N PRO A 437 -5.88 -12.08 25.73
CA PRO A 437 -4.43 -11.90 25.78
C PRO A 437 -4.06 -10.46 26.17
N GLY A 438 -2.97 -10.28 26.90
CA GLY A 438 -2.51 -8.96 27.35
C GLY A 438 -3.26 -8.38 28.55
N THR A 439 -4.29 -9.05 29.08
CA THR A 439 -4.99 -8.59 30.29
C THR A 439 -4.14 -8.88 31.54
N MET A 440 -3.99 -7.89 32.39
CA MET A 440 -3.34 -8.03 33.70
C MET A 440 -4.30 -8.66 34.70
N LEU A 441 -3.90 -9.75 35.33
CA LEU A 441 -4.68 -10.37 36.41
C LEU A 441 -4.40 -9.58 37.70
N GLN A 442 -5.49 -9.25 38.43
CA GLN A 442 -5.45 -8.58 39.73
C GLN A 442 -5.55 -9.54 40.90
N VAL A 443 -5.67 -10.84 40.60
CA VAL A 443 -5.81 -11.91 41.58
C VAL A 443 -4.78 -13.00 41.35
N GLU A 444 -4.25 -13.57 42.44
CA GLU A 444 -3.33 -14.70 42.40
C GLU A 444 -4.11 -16.03 42.48
N GLU A 445 -3.48 -17.15 42.07
CA GLU A 445 -4.08 -18.47 42.23
C GLU A 445 -4.24 -18.79 43.70
N GLY A 446 -5.47 -19.16 44.10
CA GLY A 446 -5.83 -19.49 45.47
C GLY A 446 -6.27 -18.28 46.30
N SER A 447 -6.22 -17.06 45.81
CA SER A 447 -6.70 -15.89 46.53
C SER A 447 -8.22 -15.95 46.79
N LEU A 448 -8.61 -15.49 47.98
CA LEU A 448 -10.01 -15.29 48.33
C LEU A 448 -10.52 -14.02 47.63
N VAL A 449 -11.65 -14.13 46.98
CA VAL A 449 -12.27 -13.04 46.19
C VAL A 449 -13.69 -12.82 46.70
N LEU A 450 -14.05 -11.59 46.96
CA LEU A 450 -15.40 -11.17 47.32
C LEU A 450 -16.17 -10.69 46.08
N ARG A 451 -17.49 -10.66 46.19
CA ARG A 451 -18.32 -10.12 45.11
C ARG A 451 -18.01 -8.65 44.88
N GLY A 452 -17.71 -8.28 43.62
CA GLY A 452 -17.36 -6.92 43.24
C GLY A 452 -15.86 -6.69 43.12
N ASP A 453 -15.02 -7.63 43.60
CA ASP A 453 -13.57 -7.50 43.45
C ASP A 453 -13.17 -7.56 41.97
N MET A 454 -12.17 -6.75 41.65
CA MET A 454 -11.60 -6.70 40.33
C MET A 454 -10.71 -7.94 40.11
N LEU A 455 -11.03 -8.75 39.11
CA LEU A 455 -10.31 -9.98 38.78
C LEU A 455 -9.20 -9.74 37.76
N ALA A 456 -9.46 -8.87 36.80
CA ALA A 456 -8.53 -8.60 35.73
C ALA A 456 -8.78 -7.21 35.12
N THR A 457 -7.74 -6.63 34.57
CA THR A 457 -7.76 -5.31 33.94
C THR A 457 -7.07 -5.37 32.59
N LEU A 458 -7.74 -4.86 31.54
CA LEU A 458 -7.16 -4.63 30.25
C LEU A 458 -7.06 -3.12 30.02
N VAL A 459 -5.83 -2.62 29.89
CA VAL A 459 -5.57 -1.21 29.61
C VAL A 459 -5.25 -1.09 28.12
N PHE A 460 -6.01 -0.25 27.43
CA PHE A 460 -5.76 0.08 26.04
C PHE A 460 -4.85 1.30 25.99
N GLU A 461 -3.61 1.06 25.59
CA GLU A 461 -2.59 2.08 25.41
C GLU A 461 -2.34 2.27 23.92
N ARG A 462 -1.97 3.49 23.53
CA ARG A 462 -1.40 3.68 22.21
C ARG A 462 0.03 3.16 22.25
N GLU A 463 0.28 2.07 21.56
CA GLU A 463 1.65 1.63 21.33
C GLU A 463 2.40 2.72 20.55
N LYS A 464 3.60 3.04 21.01
CA LYS A 464 4.55 3.76 20.18
C LYS A 464 4.84 2.81 19.03
N THR A 465 4.33 3.11 17.85
CA THR A 465 4.77 2.43 16.65
C THR A 465 6.24 2.75 16.50
N GLY A 466 7.07 1.92 17.09
CA GLY A 466 8.51 1.93 16.87
C GLY A 466 8.73 1.64 15.37
N ASP A 467 9.91 1.95 14.93
CA ASP A 467 10.45 1.66 13.61
C ASP A 467 10.08 0.22 13.20
N ILE A 468 8.90 0.03 12.59
CA ILE A 468 8.49 -1.27 12.09
C ILE A 468 9.15 -1.42 10.72
N VAL A 469 10.41 -1.83 10.75
CA VAL A 469 11.11 -2.28 9.55
C VAL A 469 10.41 -3.56 9.09
N GLN A 470 9.62 -3.48 8.04
CA GLN A 470 8.91 -4.62 7.45
C GLN A 470 9.49 -4.96 6.06
N GLY A 471 9.25 -6.18 5.62
CA GLY A 471 9.69 -6.64 4.31
C GLY A 471 11.20 -6.92 4.22
N LEU A 472 11.77 -6.73 3.03
CA LEU A 472 13.18 -7.03 2.75
C LEU A 472 14.17 -6.34 3.69
N PRO A 473 14.03 -5.05 4.07
CA PRO A 473 14.92 -4.40 5.04
C PRO A 473 14.96 -5.10 6.40
N ARG A 474 13.83 -5.67 6.86
CA ARG A 474 13.79 -6.45 8.11
C ARG A 474 14.55 -7.77 7.99
N VAL A 475 14.47 -8.42 6.84
CA VAL A 475 15.22 -9.65 6.56
C VAL A 475 16.73 -9.36 6.52
N GLU A 476 17.14 -8.26 5.89
CA GLU A 476 18.55 -7.82 5.88
C GLU A 476 19.05 -7.55 7.30
N GLU A 477 18.28 -6.82 8.12
CA GLU A 477 18.62 -6.56 9.52
C GLU A 477 18.81 -7.86 10.33
N LEU A 478 17.92 -8.84 10.14
CA LEU A 478 18.00 -10.14 10.81
C LEU A 478 19.22 -10.96 10.34
N LEU A 479 19.48 -11.01 9.02
CA LEU A 479 20.60 -11.76 8.45
C LEU A 479 21.96 -11.12 8.77
N GLU A 480 22.03 -9.79 8.87
CA GLU A 480 23.22 -9.08 9.32
C GLU A 480 23.39 -9.09 10.85
N ALA A 481 22.40 -9.64 11.58
CA ALA A 481 22.34 -9.66 13.03
C ALA A 481 22.51 -8.27 13.67
N ARG A 482 21.96 -7.21 13.04
CA ARG A 482 21.99 -5.88 13.59
C ARG A 482 21.19 -5.82 14.91
N LYS A 483 21.69 -5.03 15.87
CA LYS A 483 20.94 -4.79 17.10
C LYS A 483 19.71 -3.92 16.81
N PRO A 484 18.48 -4.44 17.05
CA PRO A 484 17.26 -3.66 16.84
C PRO A 484 17.24 -2.42 17.76
N LYS A 485 16.61 -1.34 17.30
CA LYS A 485 16.20 -0.25 18.19
C LYS A 485 15.12 -0.78 19.13
N ASP A 486 15.15 -0.34 20.39
CA ASP A 486 14.15 -0.72 21.40
C ASP A 486 14.00 -2.25 21.59
N CYS A 487 15.13 -2.97 21.59
CA CYS A 487 15.14 -4.42 21.76
C CYS A 487 14.62 -4.85 23.15
N ALA A 488 13.92 -5.98 23.18
CA ALA A 488 13.50 -6.61 24.42
C ALA A 488 14.71 -7.00 25.28
N ILE A 489 14.57 -6.83 26.58
CA ILE A 489 15.56 -7.25 27.56
C ILE A 489 15.27 -8.70 27.94
N LEU A 490 16.27 -9.56 27.82
CA LEU A 490 16.19 -10.97 28.18
C LEU A 490 16.73 -11.19 29.61
N ALA A 491 16.11 -12.15 30.30
CA ALA A 491 16.59 -12.56 31.63
C ALA A 491 17.97 -13.24 31.52
N GLU A 492 18.94 -12.78 32.32
CA GLU A 492 20.29 -13.35 32.32
C GLU A 492 20.39 -14.64 33.15
N THR A 493 19.50 -14.80 34.13
CA THR A 493 19.48 -15.95 35.06
C THR A 493 18.05 -16.37 35.35
N ASP A 494 17.88 -17.59 35.82
CA ASP A 494 16.59 -18.06 36.36
C ASP A 494 16.28 -17.29 37.66
N GLY A 495 15.00 -16.96 37.86
CA GLY A 495 14.60 -16.24 39.05
C GLY A 495 13.08 -15.99 39.11
N VAL A 496 12.70 -15.13 40.03
CA VAL A 496 11.33 -14.63 40.18
C VAL A 496 11.31 -13.14 39.93
N ALA A 497 10.41 -12.71 39.05
CA ALA A 497 10.23 -11.29 38.76
C ALA A 497 9.51 -10.59 39.92
N GLU A 498 10.03 -9.49 40.39
CA GLU A 498 9.39 -8.62 41.38
C GLU A 498 9.25 -7.22 40.76
N ILE A 499 8.01 -6.74 40.71
CA ILE A 499 7.69 -5.42 40.17
C ILE A 499 7.30 -4.50 41.33
N GLU A 500 8.05 -3.44 41.54
CA GLU A 500 7.76 -2.39 42.51
C GLU A 500 7.41 -1.10 41.77
N ILE A 501 6.41 -0.38 42.24
CA ILE A 501 6.03 0.93 41.67
C ILE A 501 6.49 1.99 42.67
N GLU A 502 7.44 2.82 42.25
CA GLU A 502 7.94 3.94 43.03
C GLU A 502 7.74 5.23 42.22
N ASP A 503 7.00 6.19 42.77
CA ASP A 503 6.65 7.46 42.09
C ASP A 503 6.00 7.26 40.69
N ASP A 504 5.06 6.32 40.58
CA ASP A 504 4.40 5.91 39.34
C ASP A 504 5.33 5.31 38.24
N VAL A 505 6.58 5.03 38.57
CA VAL A 505 7.53 4.37 37.66
C VAL A 505 7.70 2.90 38.09
N PRO A 506 7.41 1.95 37.21
CA PRO A 506 7.62 0.54 37.52
C PRO A 506 9.13 0.21 37.51
N ARG A 507 9.61 -0.41 38.58
CA ARG A 507 10.94 -1.01 38.68
C ARG A 507 10.82 -2.52 38.65
N LEU A 508 11.63 -3.18 37.85
CA LEU A 508 11.66 -4.62 37.72
C LEU A 508 12.93 -5.19 38.38
N PHE A 509 12.73 -6.12 39.29
CA PHE A 509 13.81 -6.85 39.94
C PHE A 509 13.69 -8.33 39.59
N LEU A 510 14.82 -8.99 39.44
CA LEU A 510 14.90 -10.44 39.29
C LEU A 510 15.55 -11.03 40.55
N ALA A 511 14.76 -11.76 41.35
CA ALA A 511 15.22 -12.46 42.53
C ALA A 511 15.61 -13.88 42.18
N THR A 512 16.88 -14.25 42.36
CA THR A 512 17.37 -15.61 42.12
C THR A 512 17.23 -16.50 43.36
N GLU A 513 17.18 -17.80 43.17
CA GLU A 513 17.07 -18.78 44.28
C GLU A 513 18.23 -18.68 45.28
N GLY A 514 19.35 -18.06 44.92
CA GLY A 514 20.49 -17.77 45.77
C GLY A 514 20.32 -16.51 46.65
N GLY A 515 19.18 -15.84 46.65
CA GLY A 515 18.91 -14.64 47.46
C GLY A 515 19.49 -13.33 46.87
N SER A 516 20.06 -13.38 45.68
CA SER A 516 20.52 -12.19 44.99
C SER A 516 19.35 -11.53 44.28
N ARG A 517 19.18 -10.23 44.47
CA ARG A 517 18.15 -9.40 43.81
C ARG A 517 18.86 -8.42 42.88
N THR A 518 18.56 -8.53 41.58
CA THR A 518 19.17 -7.72 40.54
C THR A 518 18.13 -6.78 39.94
N GLU A 519 18.38 -5.49 39.94
CA GLU A 519 17.52 -4.52 39.27
C GLU A 519 17.77 -4.55 37.77
N ILE A 520 16.70 -4.71 36.99
CA ILE A 520 16.73 -4.68 35.53
C ILE A 520 16.40 -3.27 35.09
N LYS A 521 17.39 -2.59 34.51
CA LYS A 521 17.23 -1.24 33.97
C LYS A 521 16.67 -1.32 32.56
N PHE A 522 15.57 -0.67 32.33
CA PHE A 522 14.92 -0.54 31.01
C PHE A 522 14.52 0.91 30.74
N ALA A 523 14.27 1.25 29.48
CA ALA A 523 13.80 2.57 29.11
C ALA A 523 12.41 2.82 29.70
N ILE A 524 12.13 4.05 30.13
CA ILE A 524 10.85 4.43 30.77
C ILE A 524 9.65 4.08 29.89
N ASP A 525 9.88 4.02 28.59
CA ASP A 525 8.90 3.71 27.56
C ASP A 525 8.81 2.22 27.19
N ALA A 526 9.60 1.34 27.79
CA ALA A 526 9.53 -0.10 27.55
C ALA A 526 8.40 -0.75 28.37
N SER A 527 7.54 -1.52 27.70
CA SER A 527 6.46 -2.26 28.37
C SER A 527 7.00 -3.53 29.00
N ILE A 528 6.70 -3.76 30.30
CA ILE A 528 7.05 -4.98 31.01
C ILE A 528 6.07 -6.09 30.60
N VAL A 529 6.60 -7.23 30.14
CA VAL A 529 5.80 -8.38 29.67
C VAL A 529 5.57 -9.42 30.77
N VAL A 530 6.39 -9.38 31.80
CA VAL A 530 6.34 -10.35 32.90
C VAL A 530 5.45 -9.86 34.06
N GLN A 531 4.90 -10.80 34.83
CA GLN A 531 4.05 -10.51 35.99
C GLN A 531 4.86 -10.49 37.30
N ASN A 532 4.33 -9.77 38.28
CA ASN A 532 4.88 -9.81 39.62
C ASN A 532 4.83 -11.23 40.20
N LYS A 533 5.93 -11.69 40.79
CA LYS A 533 6.15 -13.04 41.30
C LYS A 533 6.11 -14.16 40.25
N GLN A 534 6.24 -13.86 38.99
CA GLN A 534 6.36 -14.87 37.93
C GLN A 534 7.75 -15.52 37.96
N LYS A 535 7.80 -16.84 37.84
CA LYS A 535 9.06 -17.57 37.63
C LYS A 535 9.55 -17.33 36.22
N ILE A 536 10.76 -16.82 36.13
CA ILE A 536 11.43 -16.45 34.89
C ILE A 536 12.56 -17.44 34.61
N LYS A 537 12.66 -17.89 33.38
CA LYS A 537 13.79 -18.69 32.92
C LYS A 537 14.83 -17.79 32.24
N LYS A 538 16.08 -18.20 32.29
CA LYS A 538 17.16 -17.58 31.52
C LYS A 538 16.78 -17.50 30.04
N GLY A 539 16.98 -16.32 29.40
CA GLY A 539 16.62 -16.07 28.03
C GLY A 539 15.16 -15.68 27.78
N GLN A 540 14.31 -15.67 28.80
CA GLN A 540 12.93 -15.21 28.69
C GLN A 540 12.85 -13.69 28.55
N PRO A 541 12.05 -13.13 27.62
CA PRO A 541 11.88 -11.68 27.49
C PRO A 541 11.16 -11.08 28.71
N LEU A 542 11.72 -10.00 29.23
CA LEU A 542 11.20 -9.24 30.35
C LEU A 542 10.42 -8.01 29.91
N THR A 543 10.80 -7.44 28.76
CA THR A 543 10.14 -6.28 28.16
C THR A 543 9.67 -6.61 26.75
N SER A 544 8.72 -5.82 26.23
CA SER A 544 8.26 -5.91 24.83
C SER A 544 9.33 -5.40 23.87
N GLY A 545 9.35 -5.93 22.64
CA GLY A 545 10.24 -5.51 21.57
C GLY A 545 10.83 -6.68 20.80
N PRO A 546 11.51 -6.42 19.67
CA PRO A 546 12.23 -7.45 18.92
C PRO A 546 13.42 -7.95 19.73
N LEU A 547 13.74 -9.24 19.60
CA LEU A 547 14.90 -9.80 20.29
C LEU A 547 16.19 -9.43 19.56
N ASN A 548 17.25 -9.18 20.33
CA ASN A 548 18.58 -9.02 19.78
C ASN A 548 19.18 -10.41 19.50
N PRO A 549 19.51 -10.76 18.25
CA PRO A 549 20.06 -12.07 17.91
C PRO A 549 21.30 -12.47 18.70
N HIS A 550 22.17 -11.49 19.04
CA HIS A 550 23.37 -11.73 19.83
C HIS A 550 23.06 -12.15 21.29
N ASP A 551 22.01 -11.56 21.87
CA ASP A 551 21.59 -11.94 23.22
C ASP A 551 20.89 -13.30 23.24
N VAL A 552 20.14 -13.63 22.19
CA VAL A 552 19.54 -14.97 22.03
C VAL A 552 20.63 -16.04 21.95
N ILE A 553 21.67 -15.84 21.12
CA ILE A 553 22.80 -16.78 21.05
C ILE A 553 23.51 -16.91 22.41
N ARG A 554 23.75 -15.78 23.07
CA ARG A 554 24.51 -15.74 24.33
C ARG A 554 23.76 -16.43 25.49
N LEU A 555 22.44 -16.28 25.55
CA LEU A 555 21.61 -16.72 26.67
C LEU A 555 20.93 -18.06 26.44
N CYS A 556 20.43 -18.30 25.24
CA CYS A 556 19.64 -19.48 24.88
C CYS A 556 20.42 -20.52 24.05
N GLY A 557 21.49 -20.10 23.37
CA GLY A 557 22.31 -20.98 22.56
C GLY A 557 22.03 -20.87 21.05
N PRO A 558 22.84 -21.56 20.22
CA PRO A 558 22.78 -21.43 18.78
C PRO A 558 21.52 -22.03 18.15
N GLU A 559 20.97 -23.10 18.72
CA GLU A 559 19.77 -23.77 18.21
C GLU A 559 18.54 -22.87 18.33
N GLU A 560 18.34 -22.25 19.49
CA GLU A 560 17.26 -21.31 19.74
C GLU A 560 17.40 -20.04 18.88
N ALA A 561 18.63 -19.58 18.67
CA ALA A 561 18.87 -18.43 17.82
C ALA A 561 18.55 -18.72 16.34
N GLN A 562 18.87 -19.92 15.85
CA GLN A 562 18.49 -20.36 14.50
C GLN A 562 16.98 -20.43 14.36
N GLN A 563 16.30 -21.03 15.33
CA GLN A 563 14.83 -21.11 15.32
C GLN A 563 14.20 -19.70 15.33
N TYR A 564 14.71 -18.80 16.18
CA TYR A 564 14.26 -17.42 16.23
C TYR A 564 14.40 -16.70 14.87
N LEU A 565 15.57 -16.84 14.22
CA LEU A 565 15.81 -16.22 12.91
C LEU A 565 14.87 -16.78 11.83
N VAL A 566 14.65 -18.09 11.82
CA VAL A 566 13.72 -18.74 10.88
C VAL A 566 12.30 -18.25 11.10
N ASP A 567 11.85 -18.21 12.36
CA ASP A 567 10.49 -17.79 12.71
C ASP A 567 10.25 -16.30 12.34
N GLU A 568 11.23 -15.42 12.60
CA GLU A 568 11.12 -14.01 12.27
C GLU A 568 11.13 -13.77 10.75
N VAL A 569 11.98 -14.47 9.99
CA VAL A 569 11.97 -14.38 8.52
C VAL A 569 10.64 -14.90 7.96
N GLN A 570 10.13 -16.02 8.46
CA GLN A 570 8.83 -16.54 8.03
C GLN A 570 7.67 -15.58 8.37
N ARG A 571 7.76 -14.85 9.49
CA ARG A 571 6.77 -13.84 9.85
C ARG A 571 6.73 -12.66 8.89
N VAL A 572 7.88 -12.29 8.32
CA VAL A 572 7.96 -11.22 7.31
C VAL A 572 7.30 -11.63 5.99
N TYR A 573 7.34 -12.93 5.63
CA TYR A 573 6.79 -13.44 4.36
C TYR A 573 5.34 -13.99 4.47
N ARG A 574 4.76 -14.04 5.65
CA ARG A 574 3.36 -14.40 5.89
C ARG A 574 2.46 -13.17 5.91
#